data_a6a70166381023471a954686d63c2e62
#
_entry.id   a6a70166381023471a954686d63c2e62
#
_cell.length_a   1.000
_cell.length_b   1.000
_cell.length_c   1.000
_cell.angle_alpha   90.00
_cell.angle_beta   90.00
_cell.angle_gamma   90.00
#
_symmetry.space_group_name_H-M   'P 1'
#
loop_
_entity.id
_entity.type
_entity.pdbx_description
1 polymer ?
#
loop_
_entity_poly.entity_id
_entity_poly.type
_entity_poly.pdbx_seq_one_letter_code
_entity_poly.pdbx_strand_id
1 'polypeptide(L)'
;MFSFLGVKAQYNIQCEDTCDHVHGLDMSHYQGDVWWETVAENSNHKLNYVYLKATEGGSRIDQRYLDNIEAAQRYGMNVGSYHFYRPTVPQEEQLRNFRMQCRPQDQDLIPMVDIETTGGLGREALCDSLQRFLVLMTKEYGVKPLVYTYTNFYDRYLSGALDGYKLFIAQYNGREPVLQDGRDIFAWQYTGKGRINGVNGYVDKSRLMGRHSMRELRYRRRR
;
A
#
# COMPACT_ATOMS: atom_id res chain seq x y z
N MET A 1 26.82 19.19 37.27
CA MET A 1 25.39 19.02 36.97
C MET A 1 25.21 19.13 35.46
N PHE A 2 25.40 18.01 34.74
CA PHE A 2 25.32 17.98 33.26
C PHE A 2 23.87 17.67 32.88
N SER A 3 23.23 18.68 32.28
CA SER A 3 21.90 18.53 31.69
C SER A 3 22.01 17.65 30.43
N PHE A 4 21.50 16.41 30.48
CA PHE A 4 21.24 15.63 29.29
C PHE A 4 20.03 16.24 28.59
N LEU A 5 20.28 17.13 27.67
CA LEU A 5 19.31 17.49 26.64
C LEU A 5 19.09 16.25 25.80
N GLY A 6 17.96 15.59 26.01
CA GLY A 6 17.52 14.48 25.18
C GLY A 6 17.40 14.97 23.73
N VAL A 7 18.37 14.60 22.92
CA VAL A 7 18.24 14.67 21.46
C VAL A 7 17.11 13.72 21.13
N LYS A 8 15.90 14.24 20.94
CA LYS A 8 14.86 13.52 20.20
C LYS A 8 15.49 13.19 18.87
N ALA A 9 15.83 11.93 18.67
CA ALA A 9 16.29 11.45 17.37
C ALA A 9 15.21 11.85 16.37
N GLN A 10 15.46 12.93 15.65
CA GLN A 10 14.64 13.32 14.53
C GLN A 10 14.94 12.25 13.50
N TYR A 11 14.03 11.29 13.35
CA TYR A 11 14.20 10.20 12.43
C TYR A 11 14.42 10.81 11.05
N ASN A 12 15.58 10.57 10.51
CA ASN A 12 15.97 11.17 9.26
C ASN A 12 15.33 10.37 8.12
N ILE A 13 14.14 10.80 7.67
CA ILE A 13 13.42 10.21 6.54
C ILE A 13 14.35 10.08 5.30
N GLN A 14 15.31 10.97 5.15
CA GLN A 14 16.33 10.89 4.10
C GLN A 14 17.24 9.64 4.23
N CYS A 15 17.46 9.13 5.43
CA CYS A 15 18.21 7.87 5.60
C CYS A 15 17.44 6.68 5.04
N GLU A 16 16.11 6.64 5.19
CA GLU A 16 15.30 5.60 4.58
C GLU A 16 15.30 5.68 3.06
N ASP A 17 15.24 6.87 2.48
CA ASP A 17 15.30 7.08 1.03
C ASP A 17 16.61 6.58 0.40
N THR A 18 17.68 6.48 1.16
CA THR A 18 19.03 6.10 0.69
C THR A 18 19.44 4.67 1.05
N CYS A 19 18.65 3.95 1.85
CA CYS A 19 18.95 2.58 2.23
C CYS A 19 18.86 1.61 1.04
N ASP A 20 19.48 0.42 1.18
CA ASP A 20 19.57 -0.57 0.08
C ASP A 20 18.30 -1.40 -0.14
N HIS A 21 17.18 -1.00 0.46
CA HIS A 21 15.91 -1.64 0.27
C HIS A 21 15.24 -1.25 -1.05
N VAL A 22 14.24 -2.02 -1.43
CA VAL A 22 13.36 -1.71 -2.56
C VAL A 22 12.33 -0.68 -2.11
N HIS A 23 12.33 0.50 -2.70
CA HIS A 23 11.47 1.61 -2.33
C HIS A 23 10.27 1.76 -3.27
N GLY A 24 9.19 2.28 -2.72
CA GLY A 24 7.97 2.56 -3.45
C GLY A 24 7.21 3.77 -2.93
N LEU A 25 6.20 4.11 -3.69
CA LEU A 25 5.23 5.15 -3.36
C LEU A 25 3.82 4.55 -3.35
N ASP A 26 2.93 5.21 -2.62
CA ASP A 26 1.50 5.06 -2.87
C ASP A 26 0.82 6.42 -2.98
N MET A 27 -0.13 6.51 -3.91
CA MET A 27 -0.73 7.77 -4.33
C MET A 27 -2.20 7.60 -4.71
N SER A 28 -2.90 8.73 -4.71
CA SER A 28 -4.30 8.85 -5.13
C SER A 28 -4.53 10.20 -5.82
N HIS A 29 -5.77 10.55 -6.09
CA HIS A 29 -6.13 11.88 -6.58
C HIS A 29 -5.67 13.05 -5.69
N TYR A 30 -5.36 12.79 -4.42
CA TYR A 30 -4.87 13.82 -3.48
C TYR A 30 -3.53 14.43 -3.89
N GLN A 31 -2.72 13.72 -4.67
CA GLN A 31 -1.47 14.23 -5.19
C GLN A 31 -1.65 15.16 -6.41
N GLY A 32 -2.88 15.27 -6.95
CA GLY A 32 -3.17 16.12 -8.11
C GLY A 32 -2.47 15.65 -9.38
N ASP A 33 -1.90 16.60 -10.10
CA ASP A 33 -1.13 16.30 -11.31
C ASP A 33 0.26 15.76 -10.96
N VAL A 34 0.66 14.68 -11.62
CA VAL A 34 1.95 14.01 -11.42
C VAL A 34 2.73 14.04 -12.73
N TRP A 35 3.96 14.56 -12.68
CA TRP A 35 4.91 14.54 -13.80
C TRP A 35 5.71 13.25 -13.76
N TRP A 36 5.12 12.17 -14.33
CA TRP A 36 5.65 10.81 -14.24
C TRP A 36 7.05 10.64 -14.86
N GLU A 37 7.37 11.41 -15.89
CA GLU A 37 8.72 11.46 -16.44
C GLU A 37 9.73 11.86 -15.36
N THR A 38 9.46 12.98 -14.69
CA THR A 38 10.31 13.48 -13.59
C THR A 38 10.36 12.51 -12.40
N VAL A 39 9.24 11.85 -12.07
CA VAL A 39 9.20 10.81 -11.02
C VAL A 39 10.11 9.63 -11.40
N ALA A 40 10.06 9.17 -12.64
CA ALA A 40 10.88 8.07 -13.14
C ALA A 40 12.36 8.42 -13.23
N GLU A 41 12.70 9.64 -13.66
CA GLU A 41 14.08 10.14 -13.73
C GLU A 41 14.74 10.27 -12.34
N ASN A 42 13.97 10.57 -11.32
CA ASN A 42 14.43 10.58 -9.93
C ASN A 42 14.69 9.18 -9.36
N SER A 43 14.65 8.15 -10.17
CA SER A 43 14.96 6.77 -9.82
C SER A 43 16.41 6.56 -9.31
N ASN A 44 17.26 7.60 -9.31
CA ASN A 44 18.49 7.63 -8.52
C ASN A 44 18.28 7.28 -7.04
N HIS A 45 17.02 7.34 -6.55
CA HIS A 45 16.61 6.94 -5.21
C HIS A 45 15.97 5.54 -5.16
N LYS A 46 16.26 4.66 -6.11
CA LYS A 46 15.81 3.26 -6.08
C LYS A 46 14.29 3.06 -6.00
N LEU A 47 13.52 3.99 -6.58
CA LEU A 47 12.08 3.88 -6.65
C LEU A 47 11.71 2.77 -7.63
N ASN A 48 11.15 1.69 -7.12
CA ASN A 48 10.92 0.45 -7.86
C ASN A 48 9.45 0.17 -8.16
N TYR A 49 8.53 0.74 -7.36
CA TYR A 49 7.11 0.48 -7.50
C TYR A 49 6.26 1.66 -7.07
N VAL A 50 5.04 1.69 -7.58
CA VAL A 50 3.99 2.59 -7.12
C VAL A 50 2.67 1.84 -6.98
N TYR A 51 1.95 2.08 -5.89
CA TYR A 51 0.56 1.70 -5.75
C TYR A 51 -0.36 2.90 -5.95
N LEU A 52 -1.36 2.76 -6.81
CA LEU A 52 -2.33 3.81 -7.12
C LEU A 52 -3.70 3.45 -6.57
N LYS A 53 -4.35 4.39 -5.90
CA LYS A 53 -5.76 4.24 -5.52
C LYS A 53 -6.59 4.09 -6.78
N ALA A 54 -7.33 2.99 -6.86
CA ALA A 54 -8.23 2.79 -7.99
C ALA A 54 -9.69 3.02 -7.59
N THR A 55 -10.08 2.46 -6.44
CA THR A 55 -11.47 2.51 -5.99
C THR A 55 -11.60 2.53 -4.47
N GLU A 56 -12.81 2.86 -4.00
CA GLU A 56 -13.19 2.81 -2.59
C GLU A 56 -14.63 2.34 -2.46
N GLY A 57 -14.87 1.37 -1.59
CA GLY A 57 -16.22 0.84 -1.35
C GLY A 57 -16.90 0.36 -2.63
N GLY A 58 -18.23 0.39 -2.66
CA GLY A 58 -19.01 -0.19 -3.76
C GLY A 58 -19.06 0.63 -5.06
N SER A 59 -18.69 1.93 -5.04
CA SER A 59 -18.97 2.81 -6.18
C SER A 59 -17.98 3.94 -6.40
N ARG A 60 -17.12 4.28 -5.45
CA ARG A 60 -16.18 5.39 -5.64
C ARG A 60 -14.99 4.94 -6.49
N ILE A 61 -14.66 5.75 -7.49
CA ILE A 61 -13.51 5.58 -8.37
C ILE A 61 -12.57 6.74 -8.13
N ASP A 62 -11.27 6.48 -8.07
CA ASP A 62 -10.28 7.55 -8.03
C ASP A 62 -10.17 8.21 -9.40
N GLN A 63 -10.43 9.51 -9.45
CA GLN A 63 -10.55 10.27 -10.70
C GLN A 63 -9.24 10.36 -11.49
N ARG A 64 -8.10 10.14 -10.84
CA ARG A 64 -6.78 10.21 -11.47
C ARG A 64 -6.19 8.83 -11.79
N TYR A 65 -6.91 7.76 -11.44
CA TYR A 65 -6.35 6.41 -11.53
C TYR A 65 -5.94 6.03 -12.95
N LEU A 66 -6.84 6.16 -13.93
CA LEU A 66 -6.55 5.73 -15.30
C LEU A 66 -5.43 6.53 -15.95
N ASP A 67 -5.42 7.84 -15.74
CA ASP A 67 -4.35 8.71 -16.26
C ASP A 67 -3.00 8.37 -15.61
N ASN A 68 -3.01 8.15 -14.30
CA ASN A 68 -1.80 7.85 -13.56
C ASN A 68 -1.22 6.47 -13.88
N ILE A 69 -2.05 5.42 -13.99
CA ILE A 69 -1.54 4.08 -14.30
C ILE A 69 -0.93 4.03 -15.70
N GLU A 70 -1.60 4.61 -16.70
CA GLU A 70 -1.07 4.67 -18.05
C GLU A 70 0.24 5.45 -18.14
N ALA A 71 0.28 6.63 -17.51
CA ALA A 71 1.47 7.47 -17.53
C ALA A 71 2.63 6.84 -16.75
N ALA A 72 2.40 6.29 -15.56
CA ALA A 72 3.44 5.64 -14.77
C ALA A 72 4.07 4.45 -15.51
N GLN A 73 3.25 3.60 -16.14
CA GLN A 73 3.72 2.46 -16.93
C GLN A 73 4.48 2.90 -18.17
N ARG A 74 4.04 3.96 -18.84
CA ARG A 74 4.75 4.54 -20.00
C ARG A 74 6.18 4.94 -19.68
N TYR A 75 6.41 5.44 -18.47
CA TYR A 75 7.74 5.81 -17.98
C TYR A 75 8.47 4.68 -17.22
N GLY A 76 7.99 3.44 -17.34
CA GLY A 76 8.68 2.24 -16.88
C GLY A 76 8.55 1.93 -15.39
N MET A 77 7.60 2.57 -14.70
CA MET A 77 7.29 2.22 -13.31
C MET A 77 6.54 0.89 -13.23
N ASN A 78 6.85 0.06 -12.21
CA ASN A 78 6.00 -1.09 -11.89
C ASN A 78 4.81 -0.61 -11.07
N VAL A 79 3.60 -0.79 -11.61
CA VAL A 79 2.37 -0.24 -11.01
C VAL A 79 1.48 -1.33 -10.45
N GLY A 80 1.01 -1.11 -9.24
CA GLY A 80 -0.07 -1.85 -8.60
C GLY A 80 -1.26 -0.94 -8.30
N SER A 81 -2.40 -1.56 -8.07
CA SER A 81 -3.63 -0.85 -7.74
C SER A 81 -4.14 -1.24 -6.37
N TYR A 82 -4.69 -0.28 -5.63
CA TYR A 82 -5.32 -0.58 -4.37
C TYR A 82 -6.79 -0.18 -4.30
N HIS A 83 -7.51 -0.96 -3.48
CA HIS A 83 -8.90 -0.73 -3.12
C HIS A 83 -9.00 -0.31 -1.67
N PHE A 84 -9.58 0.86 -1.40
CA PHE A 84 -9.89 1.28 -0.04
C PHE A 84 -11.16 0.56 0.42
N TYR A 85 -10.98 -0.39 1.32
CA TYR A 85 -12.03 -1.29 1.78
C TYR A 85 -12.97 -0.62 2.77
N ARG A 86 -14.28 -0.80 2.56
CA ARG A 86 -15.33 -0.30 3.45
C ARG A 86 -16.09 -1.49 4.08
N PRO A 87 -15.86 -1.82 5.36
CA PRO A 87 -16.36 -3.05 5.99
C PRO A 87 -17.88 -3.26 5.95
N THR A 88 -18.64 -2.17 5.89
CA THR A 88 -20.12 -2.20 5.88
C THR A 88 -20.73 -2.22 4.48
N VAL A 89 -19.92 -2.23 3.43
CA VAL A 89 -20.37 -2.32 2.04
C VAL A 89 -20.27 -3.78 1.57
N PRO A 90 -21.26 -4.32 0.83
CA PRO A 90 -21.22 -5.68 0.32
C PRO A 90 -19.94 -5.98 -0.47
N GLN A 91 -19.32 -7.12 -0.19
CA GLN A 91 -18.01 -7.47 -0.74
C GLN A 91 -18.04 -7.65 -2.27
N GLU A 92 -19.12 -8.19 -2.81
CA GLU A 92 -19.32 -8.38 -4.25
C GLU A 92 -19.44 -7.05 -4.98
N GLU A 93 -20.02 -6.03 -4.36
CA GLU A 93 -20.09 -4.68 -4.92
C GLU A 93 -18.70 -4.05 -4.96
N GLN A 94 -17.93 -4.20 -3.89
CA GLN A 94 -16.56 -3.69 -3.82
C GLN A 94 -15.67 -4.40 -4.85
N LEU A 95 -15.77 -5.72 -4.99
CA LEU A 95 -15.04 -6.46 -6.01
C LEU A 95 -15.44 -5.99 -7.42
N ARG A 96 -16.73 -5.84 -7.69
CA ARG A 96 -17.21 -5.34 -8.98
C ARG A 96 -16.65 -3.96 -9.29
N ASN A 97 -16.68 -3.03 -8.32
CA ASN A 97 -16.13 -1.70 -8.45
C ASN A 97 -14.62 -1.76 -8.78
N PHE A 98 -13.84 -2.56 -8.05
CA PHE A 98 -12.41 -2.68 -8.26
C PHE A 98 -12.06 -3.30 -9.62
N ARG A 99 -12.65 -4.43 -9.99
CA ARG A 99 -12.35 -5.13 -11.23
C ARG A 99 -12.71 -4.35 -12.50
N MET A 100 -13.69 -3.45 -12.43
CA MET A 100 -14.06 -2.58 -13.56
C MET A 100 -12.93 -1.59 -13.90
N GLN A 101 -12.13 -1.18 -12.91
CA GLN A 101 -11.00 -0.27 -13.09
C GLN A 101 -9.68 -1.03 -13.28
N CYS A 102 -9.50 -2.11 -12.54
CA CYS A 102 -8.22 -2.81 -12.42
C CYS A 102 -8.30 -4.18 -13.08
N ARG A 103 -8.23 -4.21 -14.41
CA ARG A 103 -8.21 -5.47 -15.13
C ARG A 103 -6.86 -6.19 -14.88
N PRO A 104 -6.87 -7.53 -14.71
CA PRO A 104 -5.65 -8.29 -14.43
C PRO A 104 -4.51 -8.07 -15.42
N GLN A 105 -4.81 -7.85 -16.68
CA GLN A 105 -3.80 -7.65 -17.75
C GLN A 105 -3.10 -6.28 -17.68
N ASP A 106 -3.67 -5.33 -16.97
CA ASP A 106 -3.15 -3.97 -16.86
C ASP A 106 -2.30 -3.77 -15.58
N GLN A 107 -2.11 -4.84 -14.80
CA GLN A 107 -1.40 -4.79 -13.52
C GLN A 107 0.01 -5.39 -13.62
N ASP A 108 1.02 -4.67 -13.13
CA ASP A 108 2.38 -5.19 -12.98
C ASP A 108 2.57 -5.87 -11.62
N LEU A 109 1.83 -5.40 -10.61
CA LEU A 109 1.95 -5.85 -9.22
C LEU A 109 0.65 -6.51 -8.74
N ILE A 110 0.77 -7.35 -7.71
CA ILE A 110 -0.40 -7.95 -7.05
C ILE A 110 -1.32 -6.86 -6.51
N PRO A 111 -2.65 -7.04 -6.57
CA PRO A 111 -3.58 -6.04 -6.05
C PRO A 111 -3.41 -5.85 -4.55
N MET A 112 -3.74 -4.67 -4.03
CA MET A 112 -3.69 -4.35 -2.62
C MET A 112 -5.07 -3.99 -2.08
N VAL A 113 -5.36 -4.45 -0.87
CA VAL A 113 -6.57 -4.10 -0.10
C VAL A 113 -6.12 -3.25 1.08
N ASP A 114 -6.61 -2.04 1.14
CA ASP A 114 -6.33 -1.04 2.16
C ASP A 114 -7.47 -1.00 3.16
N ILE A 115 -7.19 -1.37 4.42
CA ILE A 115 -8.16 -1.38 5.51
C ILE A 115 -7.69 -0.56 6.70
N GLU A 116 -8.42 0.52 6.99
CA GLU A 116 -8.09 1.50 8.02
C GLU A 116 -9.25 1.82 8.98
N THR A 117 -10.42 1.26 8.73
CA THR A 117 -11.62 1.54 9.52
C THR A 117 -12.41 0.27 9.81
N THR A 118 -13.01 0.21 10.99
CA THR A 118 -13.92 -0.88 11.35
C THR A 118 -15.32 -0.71 10.76
N GLY A 119 -15.67 0.50 10.29
CA GLY A 119 -17.04 0.84 9.88
C GLY A 119 -18.07 0.68 11.01
N GLY A 120 -17.62 0.67 12.28
CA GLY A 120 -18.47 0.42 13.46
C GLY A 120 -18.67 -1.07 13.79
N LEU A 121 -18.06 -1.98 13.03
CA LEU A 121 -18.14 -3.42 13.30
C LEU A 121 -17.23 -3.81 14.49
N GLY A 122 -17.66 -4.81 15.25
CA GLY A 122 -16.79 -5.51 16.19
C GLY A 122 -15.73 -6.33 15.46
N ARG A 123 -14.69 -6.76 16.18
CA ARG A 123 -13.52 -7.45 15.62
C ARG A 123 -13.89 -8.69 14.80
N GLU A 124 -14.74 -9.56 15.32
CA GLU A 124 -15.15 -10.80 14.65
C GLU A 124 -15.84 -10.51 13.32
N ALA A 125 -16.89 -9.67 13.33
CA ALA A 125 -17.62 -9.29 12.12
C ALA A 125 -16.73 -8.56 11.10
N LEU A 126 -15.77 -7.76 11.56
CA LEU A 126 -14.80 -7.10 10.70
C LEU A 126 -13.89 -8.12 10.01
N CYS A 127 -13.34 -9.06 10.77
CA CYS A 127 -12.46 -10.10 10.23
C CYS A 127 -13.20 -11.00 9.23
N ASP A 128 -14.42 -11.41 9.54
CA ASP A 128 -15.24 -12.22 8.64
C ASP A 128 -15.58 -11.49 7.34
N SER A 129 -15.93 -10.21 7.46
CA SER A 129 -16.21 -9.34 6.31
C SER A 129 -14.98 -9.20 5.41
N LEU A 130 -13.84 -8.88 6.01
CA LEU A 130 -12.58 -8.71 5.29
C LEU A 130 -12.11 -10.02 4.64
N GLN A 131 -12.15 -11.14 5.36
CA GLN A 131 -11.74 -12.44 4.82
C GLN A 131 -12.58 -12.84 3.60
N ARG A 132 -13.89 -12.62 3.63
CA ARG A 132 -14.75 -12.85 2.45
C ARG A 132 -14.30 -12.03 1.27
N PHE A 133 -14.02 -10.76 1.46
CA PHE A 133 -13.51 -9.90 0.39
C PHE A 133 -12.15 -10.35 -0.15
N LEU A 134 -11.22 -10.71 0.73
CA LEU A 134 -9.90 -11.21 0.34
C LEU A 134 -9.96 -12.53 -0.44
N VAL A 135 -10.92 -13.41 -0.10
CA VAL A 135 -11.18 -14.64 -0.86
C VAL A 135 -11.72 -14.33 -2.25
N LEU A 136 -12.66 -13.39 -2.37
CA LEU A 136 -13.19 -12.94 -3.66
C LEU A 136 -12.09 -12.31 -4.53
N MET A 137 -11.26 -11.45 -3.97
CA MET A 137 -10.10 -10.87 -4.64
C MET A 137 -9.12 -11.95 -5.11
N THR A 138 -8.81 -12.93 -4.24
CA THR A 138 -7.92 -14.04 -4.58
C THR A 138 -8.47 -14.87 -5.75
N LYS A 139 -9.77 -15.13 -5.76
CA LYS A 139 -10.43 -15.87 -6.86
C LYS A 139 -10.39 -15.09 -8.18
N GLU A 140 -10.66 -13.80 -8.15
CA GLU A 140 -10.68 -12.93 -9.34
C GLU A 140 -9.29 -12.79 -9.96
N TYR A 141 -8.27 -12.51 -9.14
CA TYR A 141 -6.91 -12.21 -9.60
C TYR A 141 -6.00 -13.44 -9.64
N GLY A 142 -6.40 -14.58 -9.09
CA GLY A 142 -5.57 -15.80 -9.05
C GLY A 142 -4.37 -15.72 -8.10
N VAL A 143 -4.30 -14.67 -7.27
CA VAL A 143 -3.23 -14.42 -6.29
C VAL A 143 -3.82 -13.76 -5.05
N LYS A 144 -3.27 -14.07 -3.87
CA LYS A 144 -3.64 -13.36 -2.64
C LYS A 144 -3.24 -11.90 -2.74
N PRO A 145 -4.15 -10.95 -2.45
CA PRO A 145 -3.78 -9.54 -2.44
C PRO A 145 -2.83 -9.22 -1.28
N LEU A 146 -2.08 -8.14 -1.43
CA LEU A 146 -1.37 -7.48 -0.34
C LEU A 146 -2.40 -6.80 0.56
N VAL A 147 -2.22 -6.83 1.88
CA VAL A 147 -3.12 -6.16 2.82
C VAL A 147 -2.37 -5.01 3.50
N TYR A 148 -2.85 -3.80 3.28
CA TYR A 148 -2.34 -2.58 3.90
C TYR A 148 -3.19 -2.19 5.10
N THR A 149 -2.51 -1.79 6.18
CA THR A 149 -3.11 -1.18 7.36
C THR A 149 -2.07 -0.53 8.27
N TYR A 150 -2.52 0.15 9.33
CA TYR A 150 -1.64 0.69 10.39
C TYR A 150 -1.28 -0.37 11.43
N THR A 151 -0.09 -0.29 12.04
CA THR A 151 0.33 -1.16 13.14
C THR A 151 -0.74 -1.30 14.22
N ASN A 152 -1.22 -0.18 14.77
CA ASN A 152 -2.21 -0.19 15.84
C ASN A 152 -3.56 -0.79 15.41
N PHE A 153 -3.95 -0.61 14.15
CA PHE A 153 -5.19 -1.18 13.64
C PHE A 153 -5.06 -2.69 13.48
N TYR A 154 -3.92 -3.15 12.95
CA TYR A 154 -3.61 -4.57 12.85
C TYR A 154 -3.65 -5.25 14.22
N ASP A 155 -2.85 -4.76 15.16
CA ASP A 155 -2.72 -5.36 16.49
C ASP A 155 -4.06 -5.44 17.22
N ARG A 156 -4.89 -4.41 17.07
CA ARG A 156 -6.18 -4.32 17.77
C ARG A 156 -7.27 -5.18 17.13
N TYR A 157 -7.31 -5.24 15.80
CA TYR A 157 -8.47 -5.78 15.09
C TYR A 157 -8.17 -6.97 14.18
N LEU A 158 -6.97 -7.09 13.63
CA LEU A 158 -6.67 -8.03 12.54
C LEU A 158 -5.67 -9.13 12.93
N SER A 159 -4.99 -9.02 14.08
CA SER A 159 -4.02 -10.02 14.55
C SER A 159 -4.64 -11.42 14.57
N GLY A 160 -3.94 -12.39 13.97
CA GLY A 160 -4.41 -13.77 13.82
C GLY A 160 -5.48 -14.01 12.74
N ALA A 161 -5.95 -12.97 12.05
CA ALA A 161 -7.01 -13.12 11.04
C ALA A 161 -6.51 -13.15 9.59
N LEU A 162 -5.25 -12.80 9.33
CA LEU A 162 -4.71 -12.61 7.97
C LEU A 162 -3.64 -13.65 7.58
N ASP A 163 -3.78 -14.88 8.05
CA ASP A 163 -2.81 -15.94 7.80
C ASP A 163 -2.58 -16.21 6.30
N GLY A 164 -1.30 -16.15 5.93
CA GLY A 164 -0.84 -16.35 4.57
C GLY A 164 -1.07 -15.17 3.62
N TYR A 165 -1.53 -14.01 4.12
CA TYR A 165 -1.50 -12.75 3.36
C TYR A 165 -0.21 -11.98 3.69
N LYS A 166 0.36 -11.29 2.70
CA LYS A 166 1.46 -10.35 2.89
C LYS A 166 0.93 -9.07 3.51
N LEU A 167 1.65 -8.53 4.49
CA LEU A 167 1.25 -7.33 5.21
C LEU A 167 2.09 -6.13 4.78
N PHE A 168 1.42 -5.05 4.42
CA PHE A 168 2.00 -3.75 4.19
C PHE A 168 1.57 -2.84 5.34
N ILE A 169 2.50 -2.49 6.22
CA ILE A 169 2.18 -1.83 7.49
C ILE A 169 2.65 -0.38 7.47
N ALA A 170 1.75 0.53 7.81
CA ALA A 170 2.08 1.93 8.00
C ALA A 170 2.43 2.21 9.47
N GLN A 171 3.56 2.89 9.67
CA GLN A 171 4.00 3.40 10.96
C GLN A 171 4.93 4.60 10.77
N TYR A 172 4.57 5.77 11.32
CA TYR A 172 5.24 7.04 11.06
C TYR A 172 6.05 7.59 12.26
N ASN A 173 6.43 6.73 13.19
CA ASN A 173 7.19 7.12 14.38
C ASN A 173 8.72 7.00 14.21
N GLY A 174 9.17 6.71 13.00
CA GLY A 174 10.59 6.57 12.66
C GLY A 174 11.24 5.27 13.13
N ARG A 175 10.48 4.28 13.54
CA ARG A 175 10.97 2.94 13.89
C ARG A 175 10.28 1.92 13.02
N GLU A 176 11.00 0.88 12.66
CA GLU A 176 10.41 -0.27 11.97
C GLU A 176 9.24 -0.84 12.77
N PRO A 177 8.11 -1.14 12.10
CA PRO A 177 6.97 -1.71 12.77
C PRO A 177 7.29 -3.13 13.26
N VAL A 178 6.77 -3.44 14.43
CA VAL A 178 6.77 -4.79 15.01
C VAL A 178 5.35 -5.10 15.43
N LEU A 179 4.80 -6.18 14.92
CA LEU A 179 3.45 -6.62 15.24
C LEU A 179 3.46 -7.49 16.51
N GLN A 180 2.42 -7.36 17.33
CA GLN A 180 2.34 -8.06 18.63
C GLN A 180 2.31 -9.59 18.50
N ASP A 181 1.79 -10.11 17.40
CA ASP A 181 1.76 -11.55 17.11
C ASP A 181 3.04 -12.07 16.41
N GLY A 182 4.04 -11.21 16.22
CA GLY A 182 5.31 -11.56 15.61
C GLY A 182 5.25 -11.85 14.10
N ARG A 183 4.13 -11.51 13.43
CA ARG A 183 3.98 -11.70 11.99
C ARG A 183 5.03 -10.93 11.21
N ASP A 184 5.52 -11.57 10.17
CA ASP A 184 6.41 -10.97 9.19
C ASP A 184 5.72 -9.85 8.41
N ILE A 185 6.44 -8.74 8.26
CA ILE A 185 5.96 -7.54 7.55
C ILE A 185 6.65 -7.49 6.19
N PHE A 186 5.85 -7.52 5.15
CA PHE A 186 6.34 -7.50 3.78
C PHE A 186 6.85 -6.12 3.35
N ALA A 187 6.09 -5.07 3.66
CA ALA A 187 6.44 -3.69 3.34
C ALA A 187 6.07 -2.75 4.48
N TRP A 188 6.84 -1.70 4.62
CA TRP A 188 6.65 -0.64 5.60
C TRP A 188 6.46 0.71 4.92
N GLN A 189 5.31 1.36 5.14
CA GLN A 189 5.10 2.76 4.79
C GLN A 189 5.60 3.60 5.96
N TYR A 190 6.75 4.24 5.76
CA TYR A 190 7.47 4.91 6.85
C TYR A 190 7.14 6.40 6.98
N THR A 191 6.49 7.00 5.98
CA THR A 191 6.04 8.40 6.03
C THR A 191 4.87 8.67 5.09
N GLY A 192 3.93 9.50 5.55
CA GLY A 192 2.90 10.13 4.73
C GLY A 192 3.23 11.59 4.37
N LYS A 193 4.49 12.02 4.62
CA LYS A 193 4.95 13.39 4.37
C LYS A 193 6.23 13.43 3.53
N GLY A 194 6.44 12.38 2.74
CA GLY A 194 7.54 12.32 1.80
C GLY A 194 7.41 13.37 0.70
N ARG A 195 8.52 13.72 0.08
CA ARG A 195 8.53 14.55 -1.13
C ARG A 195 9.33 13.86 -2.21
N ILE A 196 8.90 14.04 -3.43
CA ILE A 196 9.57 13.55 -4.62
C ILE A 196 9.42 14.59 -5.73
N ASN A 197 10.44 14.75 -6.56
CA ASN A 197 10.32 15.62 -7.73
C ASN A 197 9.28 15.02 -8.69
N GLY A 198 8.50 15.86 -9.32
CA GLY A 198 7.40 15.44 -10.18
C GLY A 198 6.04 15.33 -9.47
N VAL A 199 5.99 15.52 -8.13
CA VAL A 199 4.74 15.59 -7.37
C VAL A 199 4.68 16.88 -6.56
N ASN A 200 3.58 17.61 -6.70
CA ASN A 200 3.35 18.81 -5.93
C ASN A 200 2.64 18.46 -4.61
N GLY A 201 3.40 18.44 -3.51
CA GLY A 201 2.86 18.10 -2.19
C GLY A 201 3.57 16.93 -1.52
N TYR A 202 2.82 16.23 -0.67
CA TYR A 202 3.31 15.05 0.04
C TYR A 202 2.91 13.76 -0.65
N VAL A 203 3.78 12.76 -0.54
CA VAL A 203 3.53 11.39 -0.97
C VAL A 203 3.82 10.42 0.16
N ASP A 204 3.14 9.31 0.13
CA ASP A 204 3.43 8.19 0.99
C ASP A 204 4.63 7.42 0.44
N LYS A 205 5.67 7.25 1.28
CA LYS A 205 6.87 6.49 0.91
C LYS A 205 6.96 5.21 1.72
N SER A 206 7.39 4.18 1.04
CA SER A 206 7.48 2.84 1.61
C SER A 206 8.72 2.10 1.13
N ARG A 207 9.05 1.01 1.81
CA ARG A 207 10.07 0.08 1.40
C ARG A 207 9.70 -1.37 1.73
N LEU A 208 10.28 -2.31 1.00
CA LEU A 208 10.17 -3.71 1.38
C LEU A 208 11.01 -3.98 2.64
N MET A 209 10.57 -4.92 3.46
CA MET A 209 11.20 -5.29 4.72
C MET A 209 12.08 -6.54 4.56
N GLY A 210 13.06 -6.68 5.44
CA GLY A 210 13.87 -7.88 5.53
C GLY A 210 14.50 -8.31 4.19
N ARG A 211 14.21 -9.54 3.75
CA ARG A 211 14.70 -10.12 2.49
C ARG A 211 13.65 -10.14 1.37
N HIS A 212 12.54 -9.47 1.57
CA HIS A 212 11.50 -9.40 0.55
C HIS A 212 11.97 -8.66 -0.69
N SER A 213 11.41 -9.02 -1.83
CA SER A 213 11.88 -8.56 -3.14
C SER A 213 10.73 -8.23 -4.07
N MET A 214 11.02 -7.44 -5.11
CA MET A 214 10.08 -7.13 -6.20
C MET A 214 9.50 -8.39 -6.87
N ARG A 215 10.23 -9.52 -6.86
CA ARG A 215 9.73 -10.78 -7.43
C ARG A 215 8.43 -11.23 -6.76
N GLU A 216 8.26 -10.97 -5.48
CA GLU A 216 7.10 -11.34 -4.68
C GLU A 216 5.90 -10.38 -4.87
N LEU A 217 6.17 -9.15 -5.34
CA LEU A 217 5.13 -8.18 -5.70
C LEU A 217 4.61 -8.37 -7.11
N ARG A 218 5.43 -8.88 -8.03
CA ARG A 218 5.05 -8.98 -9.45
C ARG A 218 3.81 -9.84 -9.64
N TYR A 219 2.84 -9.25 -10.29
CA TYR A 219 1.63 -9.96 -10.70
C TYR A 219 1.92 -10.86 -11.90
N ARG A 220 1.68 -12.15 -11.72
CA ARG A 220 1.78 -13.15 -12.79
C ARG A 220 0.45 -13.87 -12.85
N ARG A 221 -0.37 -13.58 -13.84
CA ARG A 221 -1.57 -14.36 -14.07
C ARG A 221 -1.18 -15.81 -14.29
N ARG A 222 -1.66 -16.72 -13.45
CA ARG A 222 -1.55 -18.16 -13.75
C ARG A 222 -2.42 -18.41 -14.98
N ARG A 223 -1.80 -18.93 -16.05
CA ARG A 223 -2.49 -19.41 -17.25
C ARG A 223 -3.29 -20.65 -16.92
#